data_066515a5d37196bfc70f3bd1692264ff
#
_entry.id   066515a5d37196bfc70f3bd1692264ff
#
_cell.length_a   1.000
_cell.length_b   1.000
_cell.length_c   1.000
_cell.angle_alpha   90.00
_cell.angle_beta   90.00
_cell.angle_gamma   90.00
#
_symmetry.space_group_name_H-M   'P 1'
#
loop_
_entity.id
_entity.type
_entity.pdbx_description
1 polymer ?
#
loop_
_entity_poly.entity_id
_entity_poly.type
_entity_poly.pdbx_seq_one_letter_code
_entity_poly.pdbx_strand_id
1 'polypeptide(L)'
;MRPDQSIPSSASLSRPGAEHSATYPIDAINRVKRRQDRGRYDHATVHELLDAAAMCHVSYVIDGQPFCTPTLFWREGSRLYWHGSNSSRMLRNLSESEPACLTVTHFDSIVLARCGFNHSADYRCVMAFGQSAAG
;
A
#
# COMPACT_ATOMS: atom_id res chain seq x y z
N MET A 1 -8.74 30.66 10.46
CA MET A 1 -8.87 29.39 9.73
C MET A 1 -9.98 28.57 10.37
N ARG A 2 -10.82 28.00 9.58
CA ARG A 2 -11.94 27.19 10.08
C ARG A 2 -11.53 25.74 10.11
N PRO A 3 -11.63 25.05 11.27
CA PRO A 3 -11.24 23.64 11.36
C PRO A 3 -12.06 22.72 10.46
N ASP A 4 -13.33 23.04 10.25
CA ASP A 4 -14.24 22.26 9.42
C ASP A 4 -13.93 22.32 7.92
N GLN A 5 -13.12 23.29 7.51
CA GLN A 5 -12.65 23.45 6.14
C GLN A 5 -11.23 22.97 5.95
N SER A 6 -10.64 22.42 7.02
CA SER A 6 -9.27 21.95 6.95
C SER A 6 -9.16 20.73 6.04
N ILE A 7 -8.02 20.64 5.40
CA ILE A 7 -7.61 19.45 4.63
C ILE A 7 -7.40 18.33 5.64
N PRO A 8 -7.86 17.10 5.35
CA PRO A 8 -7.67 16.00 6.29
C PRO A 8 -6.19 15.79 6.61
N SER A 9 -5.88 15.50 7.89
CA SER A 9 -4.52 15.19 8.33
C SER A 9 -4.20 13.70 8.20
N SER A 10 -5.18 12.88 7.85
CA SER A 10 -5.01 11.45 7.67
C SER A 10 -5.87 10.96 6.51
N ALA A 11 -5.50 9.81 5.97
CA ALA A 11 -6.25 9.15 4.93
C ALA A 11 -6.23 7.64 5.18
N SER A 12 -7.10 6.92 4.50
CA SER A 12 -7.18 5.47 4.61
C SER A 12 -7.34 4.82 3.25
N LEU A 13 -6.98 3.55 3.18
CA LEU A 13 -7.14 2.69 2.02
C LEU A 13 -7.95 1.48 2.44
N SER A 14 -8.97 1.15 1.68
CA SER A 14 -9.78 -0.03 1.92
C SER A 14 -10.24 -0.63 0.60
N ARG A 15 -10.70 -1.88 0.69
CA ARG A 15 -11.22 -2.62 -0.44
C ARG A 15 -12.55 -3.26 -0.04
N PRO A 16 -13.61 -3.10 -0.85
CA PRO A 16 -14.91 -3.71 -0.53
C PRO A 16 -14.79 -5.22 -0.34
N GLY A 17 -15.41 -5.74 0.71
CA GLY A 17 -15.46 -7.17 1.01
C GLY A 17 -14.19 -7.77 1.61
N ALA A 18 -13.14 -7.00 1.82
CA ALA A 18 -11.86 -7.53 2.30
C ALA A 18 -11.94 -8.11 3.72
N GLU A 19 -12.82 -7.60 4.56
CA GLU A 19 -12.97 -8.05 5.96
C GLU A 19 -13.86 -9.26 6.13
N HIS A 20 -14.51 -9.77 5.09
CA HIS A 20 -15.47 -10.86 5.19
C HIS A 20 -14.90 -12.25 4.91
N SER A 21 -13.59 -12.35 4.73
CA SER A 21 -12.90 -13.59 4.38
C SER A 21 -11.54 -13.65 5.05
N ALA A 22 -10.99 -14.85 5.22
CA ALA A 22 -9.61 -15.04 5.68
C ALA A 22 -8.58 -14.80 4.56
N THR A 23 -9.03 -14.59 3.34
CA THR A 23 -8.18 -14.41 2.15
C THR A 23 -8.71 -13.23 1.34
N TYR A 24 -7.80 -12.40 0.86
CA TYR A 24 -8.17 -11.31 -0.02
C TYR A 24 -8.60 -11.83 -1.39
N PRO A 25 -9.67 -11.27 -1.99
CA PRO A 25 -10.08 -11.66 -3.34
C PRO A 25 -8.98 -11.39 -4.35
N ILE A 26 -8.79 -12.31 -5.28
CA ILE A 26 -7.81 -12.18 -6.36
C ILE A 26 -8.54 -11.65 -7.60
N ASP A 27 -8.01 -10.59 -8.19
CA ASP A 27 -8.56 -10.00 -9.40
C ASP A 27 -7.47 -9.71 -10.44
N ALA A 28 -7.84 -9.06 -11.53
CA ALA A 28 -6.91 -8.76 -12.60
C ALA A 28 -5.79 -7.80 -12.18
N ILE A 29 -6.06 -6.95 -11.18
CA ILE A 29 -5.10 -5.94 -10.73
C ILE A 29 -4.08 -6.54 -9.76
N ASN A 30 -4.54 -7.29 -8.74
CA ASN A 30 -3.66 -7.81 -7.69
C ASN A 30 -3.09 -9.19 -7.96
N ARG A 31 -3.46 -9.82 -9.07
CA ARG A 31 -2.97 -11.16 -9.40
C ARG A 31 -1.48 -11.14 -9.73
N VAL A 32 -0.71 -11.97 -9.03
CA VAL A 32 0.71 -12.19 -9.35
C VAL A 32 0.77 -13.06 -10.61
N LYS A 33 1.23 -12.46 -11.71
CA LYS A 33 1.26 -13.15 -13.01
C LYS A 33 2.56 -13.91 -13.24
N ARG A 34 3.69 -13.31 -12.84
CA ARG A 34 4.99 -13.96 -12.92
C ARG A 34 5.30 -14.60 -11.57
N ARG A 35 5.73 -15.85 -11.59
CA ARG A 35 6.02 -16.61 -10.37
C ARG A 35 4.81 -16.65 -9.45
N GLN A 36 3.68 -17.13 -9.97
CA GLN A 36 2.42 -17.23 -9.25
C GLN A 36 2.54 -18.06 -7.97
N ASP A 37 3.49 -19.01 -7.94
CA ASP A 37 3.82 -19.81 -6.79
C ASP A 37 4.26 -19.01 -5.55
N ARG A 38 4.72 -17.77 -5.75
CA ARG A 38 5.16 -16.86 -4.70
C ARG A 38 4.07 -15.90 -4.22
N GLY A 39 2.93 -15.86 -4.89
CA GLY A 39 1.83 -15.00 -4.51
C GLY A 39 1.11 -15.50 -3.26
N ARG A 40 0.88 -14.63 -2.29
CA ARG A 40 0.17 -14.92 -1.06
C ARG A 40 -0.94 -13.89 -0.88
N TYR A 41 -2.12 -14.36 -0.55
CA TYR A 41 -3.32 -13.52 -0.41
C TYR A 41 -4.04 -13.73 0.92
N ASP A 42 -3.54 -14.61 1.76
CA ASP A 42 -4.13 -14.88 3.07
C ASP A 42 -3.88 -13.71 4.03
N HIS A 43 -4.89 -13.36 4.80
CA HIS A 43 -4.83 -12.24 5.74
C HIS A 43 -3.66 -12.37 6.71
N ALA A 44 -3.40 -13.57 7.24
CA ALA A 44 -2.36 -13.78 8.23
C ALA A 44 -0.98 -13.37 7.70
N THR A 45 -0.61 -13.81 6.49
CA THR A 45 0.69 -13.47 5.88
C THR A 45 0.76 -11.98 5.52
N VAL A 46 -0.28 -11.44 4.89
CA VAL A 46 -0.32 -10.04 4.47
C VAL A 46 -0.27 -9.11 5.69
N HIS A 47 -1.07 -9.39 6.71
CA HIS A 47 -1.11 -8.57 7.92
C HIS A 47 0.21 -8.62 8.69
N GLU A 48 0.86 -9.77 8.76
CA GLU A 48 2.17 -9.90 9.40
C GLU A 48 3.21 -8.99 8.73
N LEU A 49 3.26 -8.98 7.40
CA LEU A 49 4.19 -8.14 6.65
C LEU A 49 3.87 -6.66 6.82
N LEU A 50 2.60 -6.29 6.80
CA LEU A 50 2.17 -4.91 7.00
C LEU A 50 2.49 -4.43 8.42
N ASP A 51 2.18 -5.23 9.43
CA ASP A 51 2.36 -4.84 10.83
C ASP A 51 3.85 -4.76 11.23
N ALA A 52 4.72 -5.47 10.52
CA ALA A 52 6.16 -5.43 10.77
C ALA A 52 6.84 -4.18 10.18
N ALA A 53 6.12 -3.37 9.40
CA ALA A 53 6.67 -2.18 8.76
C ALA A 53 6.10 -0.92 9.38
N ALA A 54 6.92 0.13 9.47
CA ALA A 54 6.47 1.46 9.89
C ALA A 54 6.27 2.39 8.70
N MET A 55 7.01 2.18 7.61
CA MET A 55 6.97 3.03 6.42
C MET A 55 6.35 2.28 5.24
N CYS A 56 5.62 3.03 4.45
CA CYS A 56 5.07 2.56 3.18
C CYS A 56 5.29 3.60 2.09
N HIS A 57 4.95 3.22 0.87
CA HIS A 57 4.86 4.14 -0.26
C HIS A 57 3.42 4.11 -0.78
N VAL A 58 2.79 5.28 -0.83
CA VAL A 58 1.44 5.43 -1.37
C VAL A 58 1.54 5.99 -2.77
N SER A 59 1.01 5.26 -3.73
CA SER A 59 0.98 5.66 -5.14
C SER A 59 -0.42 6.10 -5.51
N TYR A 60 -0.52 7.23 -6.20
CA TYR A 60 -1.77 7.86 -6.59
C TYR A 60 -1.58 8.68 -7.86
N VAL A 61 -2.68 9.09 -8.47
CA VAL A 61 -2.66 9.86 -9.72
C VAL A 61 -3.43 11.16 -9.51
N ILE A 62 -2.85 12.26 -9.93
CA ILE A 62 -3.49 13.59 -9.96
C ILE A 62 -3.43 14.10 -11.40
N ASP A 63 -4.58 14.31 -12.00
CA ASP A 63 -4.68 14.83 -13.38
C ASP A 63 -3.81 14.06 -14.37
N GLY A 64 -3.83 12.73 -14.27
CA GLY A 64 -3.06 11.85 -15.14
C GLY A 64 -1.59 11.70 -14.78
N GLN A 65 -1.08 12.47 -13.81
CA GLN A 65 0.30 12.37 -13.35
C GLN A 65 0.41 11.43 -12.16
N PRO A 66 1.22 10.35 -12.27
CA PRO A 66 1.46 9.47 -11.13
C PRO A 66 2.41 10.10 -10.11
N PHE A 67 2.13 9.84 -8.86
CA PHE A 67 2.96 10.23 -7.72
C PHE A 67 3.15 9.03 -6.80
N CYS A 68 4.25 9.05 -6.04
CA CYS A 68 4.53 8.04 -5.03
C CYS A 68 5.13 8.75 -3.81
N THR A 69 4.49 8.62 -2.66
CA THR A 69 4.88 9.34 -1.45
C THR A 69 5.21 8.36 -0.33
N PRO A 70 6.41 8.42 0.26
CA PRO A 70 6.72 7.64 1.45
C PRO A 70 6.04 8.27 2.68
N THR A 71 5.50 7.43 3.56
CA THR A 71 4.84 7.91 4.77
C THR A 71 4.77 6.81 5.84
N LEU A 72 4.58 7.23 7.08
CA LEU A 72 4.25 6.30 8.15
C LEU A 72 2.81 5.84 8.01
N PHE A 73 2.54 4.61 8.40
CA PHE A 73 1.20 4.05 8.30
C PHE A 73 0.93 3.07 9.45
N TRP A 74 -0.34 2.72 9.60
CA TRP A 74 -0.75 1.63 10.50
C TRP A 74 -1.97 0.92 9.90
N ARG A 75 -2.24 -0.27 10.40
CA ARG A 75 -3.34 -1.10 9.96
C ARG A 75 -4.35 -1.31 11.08
N GLU A 76 -5.63 -1.26 10.74
CA GLU A 76 -6.72 -1.69 11.61
C GLU A 76 -7.66 -2.58 10.79
N GLY A 77 -7.71 -3.87 11.13
CA GLY A 77 -8.44 -4.84 10.30
C GLY A 77 -7.87 -4.91 8.89
N SER A 78 -8.71 -4.74 7.89
CA SER A 78 -8.31 -4.71 6.48
C SER A 78 -8.22 -3.29 5.92
N ARG A 79 -8.12 -2.30 6.79
CA ARG A 79 -7.98 -0.90 6.40
C ARG A 79 -6.61 -0.37 6.80
N LEU A 80 -6.01 0.37 5.89
CA LEU A 80 -4.69 0.98 6.08
C LEU A 80 -4.84 2.49 6.22
N TYR A 81 -4.12 3.06 7.17
CA TYR A 81 -4.19 4.49 7.50
C TYR A 81 -2.82 5.12 7.44
N TRP A 82 -2.75 6.38 7.05
CA TRP A 82 -1.52 7.15 7.10
C TRP A 82 -1.81 8.61 7.44
N HIS A 83 -0.79 9.28 7.94
CA HIS A 83 -0.81 10.72 8.22
C HIS A 83 -0.05 11.49 7.16
N GLY A 84 -0.37 12.77 7.06
CA GLY A 84 0.39 13.70 6.27
C GLY A 84 0.16 15.12 6.75
N SER A 85 0.98 16.04 6.25
CA SER A 85 0.76 17.47 6.49
C SER A 85 -0.51 17.92 5.79
N ASN A 86 -1.22 18.87 6.39
CA ASN A 86 -2.37 19.50 5.75
C ASN A 86 -2.00 20.19 4.44
N SER A 87 -0.73 20.51 4.24
CA SER A 87 -0.21 21.05 2.99
C SER A 87 0.20 19.97 2.00
N SER A 88 0.13 18.70 2.38
CA SER A 88 0.51 17.60 1.51
C SER A 88 -0.36 17.57 0.25
N ARG A 89 0.30 17.50 -0.89
CA ARG A 89 -0.37 17.32 -2.18
C ARG A 89 -1.27 16.09 -2.17
N MET A 90 -0.77 15.00 -1.60
CA MET A 90 -1.51 13.74 -1.52
C MET A 90 -2.84 13.93 -0.79
N LEU A 91 -2.81 14.50 0.42
CA LEU A 91 -4.02 14.66 1.22
C LEU A 91 -4.99 15.66 0.61
N ARG A 92 -4.49 16.69 -0.08
CA ARG A 92 -5.36 17.69 -0.73
C ARG A 92 -6.10 17.14 -1.93
N ASN A 93 -5.54 16.15 -2.60
CA ASN A 93 -6.08 15.63 -3.85
C ASN A 93 -6.70 14.24 -3.74
N LEU A 94 -6.49 13.53 -2.62
CA LEU A 94 -7.20 12.29 -2.38
C LEU A 94 -8.62 12.62 -1.93
N SER A 95 -9.57 12.27 -2.76
CA SER A 95 -10.98 12.33 -2.43
C SER A 95 -11.49 10.92 -2.13
N GLU A 96 -12.74 10.84 -1.69
CA GLU A 96 -13.35 9.55 -1.43
C GLU A 96 -13.41 8.71 -2.69
N SER A 97 -13.09 7.43 -2.55
CA SER A 97 -13.15 6.43 -3.62
C SER A 97 -12.15 6.62 -4.74
N GLU A 98 -11.08 7.39 -4.52
CA GLU A 98 -10.01 7.46 -5.50
C GLU A 98 -9.12 6.22 -5.42
N PRO A 99 -8.81 5.57 -6.54
CA PRO A 99 -7.91 4.42 -6.54
C PRO A 99 -6.51 4.79 -6.07
N ALA A 100 -5.95 3.95 -5.22
CA ALA A 100 -4.58 4.12 -4.74
C ALA A 100 -3.93 2.76 -4.50
N CYS A 101 -2.61 2.76 -4.42
CA CYS A 101 -1.83 1.58 -4.11
C CYS A 101 -0.86 1.91 -2.98
N LEU A 102 -0.84 1.08 -1.95
CA LEU A 102 0.10 1.20 -0.85
C LEU A 102 1.05 0.01 -0.87
N THR A 103 2.35 0.27 -0.86
CA THR A 103 3.38 -0.76 -0.97
C THR A 103 4.29 -0.75 0.25
N VAL A 104 4.54 -1.94 0.78
CA VAL A 104 5.52 -2.19 1.84
C VAL A 104 6.52 -3.21 1.31
N THR A 105 7.81 -2.96 1.54
CA THR A 105 8.88 -3.87 1.13
C THR A 105 9.79 -4.16 2.31
N HIS A 106 10.04 -5.44 2.54
CA HIS A 106 11.06 -5.92 3.48
C HIS A 106 12.22 -6.49 2.68
N PHE A 107 13.37 -5.86 2.82
CA PHE A 107 14.60 -6.35 2.20
C PHE A 107 15.26 -7.34 3.16
N ASP A 108 15.45 -8.58 2.72
CA ASP A 108 15.98 -9.64 3.56
C ASP A 108 17.47 -9.87 3.32
N SER A 109 17.90 -10.01 2.07
CA SER A 109 19.30 -10.27 1.76
C SER A 109 19.63 -9.98 0.29
N ILE A 110 20.92 -9.80 0.02
CA ILE A 110 21.45 -9.77 -1.33
C ILE A 110 21.95 -11.18 -1.69
N VAL A 111 21.56 -11.65 -2.88
CA VAL A 111 22.05 -12.90 -3.43
C VAL A 111 23.16 -12.58 -4.42
N LEU A 112 24.39 -12.93 -4.09
CA LEU A 112 25.55 -12.70 -4.96
C LEU A 112 25.80 -13.94 -5.81
N ALA A 113 26.13 -13.72 -7.08
CA ALA A 113 26.44 -14.77 -8.02
C ALA A 113 27.79 -14.48 -8.71
N ARG A 114 28.36 -15.48 -9.37
CA ARG A 114 29.63 -15.31 -10.10
C ARG A 114 29.50 -14.32 -11.27
N CYS A 115 28.30 -14.27 -11.89
CA CYS A 115 27.99 -13.32 -12.94
C CYS A 115 27.10 -12.23 -12.37
N GLY A 116 27.45 -10.96 -12.59
CA GLY A 116 26.65 -9.84 -12.09
C GLY A 116 25.20 -9.84 -12.56
N PHE A 117 24.93 -10.39 -13.75
CA PHE A 117 23.57 -10.50 -14.27
C PHE A 117 22.67 -11.39 -13.39
N ASN A 118 23.26 -12.34 -12.67
CA ASN A 118 22.54 -13.27 -11.80
C ASN A 118 22.48 -12.81 -10.35
N HIS A 119 23.03 -11.63 -10.03
CA HIS A 119 22.84 -11.05 -8.71
C HIS A 119 21.35 -10.76 -8.49
N SER A 120 20.88 -10.98 -7.26
CA SER A 120 19.48 -10.82 -6.91
C SER A 120 19.33 -10.41 -5.46
N ALA A 121 18.11 -10.26 -5.01
CA ALA A 121 17.79 -9.97 -3.63
C ALA A 121 16.63 -10.86 -3.17
N ASP A 122 16.69 -11.26 -1.92
CA ASP A 122 15.54 -11.86 -1.25
C ASP A 122 14.77 -10.74 -0.57
N TYR A 123 13.50 -10.65 -0.88
CA TYR A 123 12.62 -9.63 -0.34
C TYR A 123 11.19 -10.14 -0.26
N ARG A 124 10.44 -9.49 0.58
CA ARG A 124 9.00 -9.72 0.72
C ARG A 124 8.32 -8.38 0.57
N CYS A 125 7.23 -8.32 -0.17
CA CYS A 125 6.49 -7.08 -0.33
C CYS A 125 4.99 -7.33 -0.33
N VAL A 126 4.27 -6.29 0.05
CA VAL A 126 2.81 -6.23 -0.07
C VAL A 126 2.47 -5.04 -0.95
N MET A 127 1.65 -5.29 -1.97
CA MET A 127 1.04 -4.25 -2.78
C MET A 127 -0.46 -4.28 -2.51
N ALA A 128 -0.96 -3.29 -1.81
CA ALA A 128 -2.37 -3.19 -1.45
C ALA A 128 -3.07 -2.20 -2.38
N PHE A 129 -4.04 -2.71 -3.13
CA PHE A 129 -4.86 -1.91 -4.03
C PHE A 129 -6.21 -1.65 -3.39
N GLY A 130 -6.68 -0.42 -3.44
CA GLY A 130 -7.97 -0.09 -2.85
C GLY A 130 -8.43 1.30 -3.19
N GLN A 131 -9.44 1.73 -2.47
CA GLN A 131 -10.04 3.05 -2.59
C GLN A 131 -9.58 3.91 -1.42
N SER A 132 -9.12 5.11 -1.70
CA SER A 132 -8.73 6.06 -0.67
C SER A 132 -9.94 6.83 -0.14
N ALA A 133 -9.83 7.25 1.11
CA ALA A 133 -10.82 8.11 1.75
C ALA A 133 -10.12 8.99 2.78
N ALA A 134 -10.73 10.14 3.09
CA ALA A 134 -10.29 11.00 4.17
C ALA A 134 -10.64 10.36 5.53
N GLY A 135 -9.77 10.50 6.47
CA GLY A 135 -9.97 10.00 7.82
C GLY A 135 -9.34 8.65 8.08
#